data_eb7002d2ae4c652b454bdc6e7b068ae3
#
_entry.id   eb7002d2ae4c652b454bdc6e7b068ae3
#
_cell.length_a   1.000
_cell.length_b   1.000
_cell.length_c   1.000
_cell.angle_alpha   90.00
_cell.angle_beta   90.00
_cell.angle_gamma   90.00
#
_symmetry.space_group_name_H-M   'P 1'
#
loop_
_entity.id
_entity.type
_entity.pdbx_description
1 polymer ?
#
loop_
_entity_poly.entity_id
_entity_poly.type
_entity_poly.pdbx_seq_one_letter_code
_entity_poly.pdbx_strand_id
1 'polypeptide(L)'
;TGAALNGGGSILLTNNTIIGNASDSHGAVRCETGAGGDTKFINNLLISENPSAPSFNLNGSNFEAFSKGYNVYQRVTGITMSASDTAYPNPVNGTLNEKGVYVWDLNQIGSVKGYATKQAVIEVAKSFNPVASPIADLGEVFVEWIGEDAFGIDQRGVTRNANKMQAGAYDAVLTN
;
A
#
# COMPACT_ATOMS: atom_id res chain seq x y z
N THR A 1 -9.58 1.20 20.08
CA THR A 1 -9.55 0.53 18.79
C THR A 1 -9.25 1.57 17.73
N GLY A 2 -8.03 1.60 17.24
CA GLY A 2 -7.56 2.58 16.26
C GLY A 2 -7.34 1.94 14.89
N ALA A 3 -6.92 2.75 13.93
CA ALA A 3 -6.41 2.29 12.66
C ALA A 3 -5.16 1.41 12.87
N ALA A 4 -4.88 0.50 11.94
CA ALA A 4 -3.63 -0.25 11.95
C ALA A 4 -2.43 0.68 11.74
N LEU A 5 -2.63 1.73 10.93
CA LEU A 5 -1.70 2.82 10.76
C LEU A 5 -2.44 4.15 10.95
N ASN A 6 -1.96 4.96 11.88
CA ASN A 6 -2.45 6.32 12.11
C ASN A 6 -1.25 7.25 12.15
N GLY A 7 -1.19 8.18 11.22
CA GLY A 7 -0.06 9.08 11.11
C GLY A 7 -0.43 10.43 10.52
N GLY A 8 0.32 11.44 10.92
CA GLY A 8 0.32 12.77 10.31
C GLY A 8 1.68 13.06 9.69
N GLY A 9 1.73 13.91 8.69
CA GLY A 9 2.96 14.29 8.03
C GLY A 9 3.27 13.46 6.78
N SER A 10 4.52 13.02 6.66
CA SER A 10 5.00 12.33 5.44
C SER A 10 5.04 10.83 5.62
N ILE A 11 4.43 10.09 4.70
CA ILE A 11 4.32 8.63 4.76
C ILE A 11 4.60 8.05 3.38
N LEU A 12 5.52 7.10 3.30
CA LEU A 12 5.72 6.27 2.13
C LEU A 12 5.30 4.83 2.43
N LEU A 13 4.33 4.32 1.69
CA LEU A 13 3.90 2.92 1.77
C LEU A 13 4.05 2.25 0.40
N THR A 14 4.88 1.22 0.35
CA THR A 14 5.11 0.42 -0.86
C THR A 14 5.01 -1.06 -0.55
N ASN A 15 4.25 -1.81 -1.35
CA ASN A 15 4.17 -3.27 -1.24
C ASN A 15 3.69 -3.80 0.14
N ASN A 16 2.92 -3.02 0.91
CA ASN A 16 2.47 -3.45 2.23
C ASN A 16 1.12 -4.13 2.18
N THR A 17 0.92 -5.10 3.06
CA THR A 17 -0.40 -5.60 3.45
C THR A 17 -0.72 -5.04 4.83
N ILE A 18 -1.76 -4.22 4.91
CA ILE A 18 -2.20 -3.58 6.15
C ILE A 18 -3.62 -4.01 6.43
N ILE A 19 -3.82 -4.61 7.59
CA ILE A 19 -5.12 -5.08 8.05
C ILE A 19 -5.49 -4.27 9.27
N GLY A 20 -6.61 -3.58 9.18
CA GLY A 20 -7.14 -2.81 10.29
C GLY A 20 -8.40 -3.44 10.84
N ASN A 21 -8.48 -3.56 12.15
CA ASN A 21 -9.73 -3.80 12.87
C ASN A 21 -10.22 -2.46 13.42
N ALA A 22 -10.65 -1.60 12.51
CA ALA A 22 -10.99 -0.23 12.84
C ALA A 22 -12.44 -0.09 13.28
N SER A 23 -12.68 0.87 14.15
CA SER A 23 -14.01 1.42 14.38
C SER A 23 -14.48 2.16 13.12
N ASP A 24 -15.77 2.41 13.02
CA ASP A 24 -16.48 2.92 11.83
C ASP A 24 -15.89 4.16 11.16
N SER A 25 -15.09 4.94 11.88
CA SER A 25 -14.60 6.25 11.39
C SER A 25 -13.10 6.30 11.06
N HIS A 26 -12.29 5.31 11.45
CA HIS A 26 -10.83 5.46 11.39
C HIS A 26 -10.16 4.71 10.24
N GLY A 27 -10.76 3.63 9.76
CA GLY A 27 -10.17 2.84 8.69
C GLY A 27 -8.94 2.01 9.08
N ALA A 28 -8.46 1.18 8.17
CA ALA A 28 -7.22 0.43 8.36
C ALA A 28 -6.00 1.37 8.31
N VAL A 29 -6.02 2.34 7.40
CA VAL A 29 -5.02 3.41 7.30
C VAL A 29 -5.71 4.74 7.43
N ARG A 30 -5.25 5.53 8.39
CA ARG A 30 -5.67 6.92 8.55
C ARG A 30 -4.46 7.83 8.41
N CYS A 31 -4.55 8.78 7.50
CA CYS A 31 -3.55 9.83 7.34
C CYS A 31 -4.20 11.20 7.50
N GLU A 32 -3.58 12.03 8.30
CA GLU A 32 -3.88 13.45 8.39
C GLU A 32 -2.72 14.21 7.77
N THR A 33 -2.94 14.77 6.59
CA THR A 33 -1.89 15.54 5.93
C THR A 33 -1.79 16.91 6.55
N GLY A 34 -0.70 17.15 7.25
CA GLY A 34 -0.30 18.50 7.61
C GLY A 34 0.26 19.26 6.40
N ALA A 35 0.32 20.59 6.49
CA ALA A 35 0.99 21.41 5.49
C ALA A 35 2.45 20.98 5.35
N GLY A 36 2.87 20.63 4.13
CA GLY A 36 4.26 20.25 3.81
C GLY A 36 4.59 18.77 3.93
N GLY A 37 3.60 17.90 4.18
CA GLY A 37 3.83 16.45 4.16
C GLY A 37 3.89 15.88 2.74
N ASP A 38 4.81 14.97 2.48
CA ASP A 38 4.80 14.13 1.28
C ASP A 38 4.30 12.74 1.65
N THR A 39 3.16 12.34 1.09
CA THR A 39 2.52 11.06 1.39
C THR A 39 2.27 10.32 0.10
N LYS A 40 2.82 9.11 -0.02
CA LYS A 40 2.73 8.30 -1.24
C LYS A 40 2.42 6.85 -0.93
N PHE A 41 1.50 6.30 -1.72
CA PHE A 41 1.07 4.90 -1.62
C PHE A 41 1.13 4.24 -2.99
N ILE A 42 1.82 3.11 -3.09
CA ILE A 42 1.85 2.30 -4.32
C ILE A 42 1.86 0.81 -3.98
N ASN A 43 1.05 0.06 -4.70
CA ASN A 43 1.05 -1.41 -4.67
C ASN A 43 0.78 -2.02 -3.29
N ASN A 44 -0.10 -1.39 -2.50
CA ASN A 44 -0.48 -1.89 -1.18
C ASN A 44 -1.80 -2.67 -1.25
N LEU A 45 -1.96 -3.62 -0.33
CA LEU A 45 -3.22 -4.30 -0.03
C LEU A 45 -3.73 -3.81 1.34
N LEU A 46 -4.89 -3.20 1.35
CA LEU A 46 -5.45 -2.51 2.49
C LEU A 46 -6.81 -3.08 2.84
N ILE A 47 -6.86 -3.78 3.95
CA ILE A 47 -8.02 -4.55 4.38
C ILE A 47 -8.57 -3.95 5.67
N SER A 48 -9.88 -3.79 5.73
CA SER A 48 -10.60 -3.55 6.98
C SER A 48 -11.39 -4.81 7.35
N GLU A 49 -11.13 -5.35 8.53
CA GLU A 49 -11.91 -6.49 9.06
C GLU A 49 -13.35 -6.09 9.39
N ASN A 50 -13.60 -4.80 9.62
CA ASN A 50 -14.94 -4.27 9.77
C ASN A 50 -15.50 -3.87 8.40
N PRO A 51 -16.52 -4.55 7.86
CA PRO A 51 -17.07 -4.23 6.54
C PRO A 51 -17.74 -2.85 6.49
N SER A 52 -18.03 -2.24 7.62
CA SER A 52 -18.59 -0.89 7.71
C SER A 52 -17.53 0.20 7.75
N ALA A 53 -16.29 -0.13 8.13
CA ALA A 53 -15.20 0.83 8.20
C ALA A 53 -14.44 0.94 6.86
N PRO A 54 -13.96 2.14 6.48
CA PRO A 54 -13.12 2.29 5.31
C PRO A 54 -11.76 1.58 5.52
N SER A 55 -11.15 1.08 4.47
CA SER A 55 -9.75 0.66 4.53
C SER A 55 -8.79 1.84 4.49
N PHE A 56 -9.21 2.95 3.87
CA PHE A 56 -8.53 4.23 3.88
C PHE A 56 -9.41 5.35 4.45
N ASN A 57 -8.82 6.16 5.30
CA ASN A 57 -9.41 7.42 5.76
C ASN A 57 -8.34 8.53 5.66
N LEU A 58 -8.45 9.34 4.63
CA LEU A 58 -7.58 10.49 4.40
C LEU A 58 -8.41 11.75 4.62
N ASN A 59 -8.17 12.43 5.73
CA ASN A 59 -8.98 13.56 6.16
C ASN A 59 -8.86 14.74 5.19
N GLY A 60 -9.93 15.01 4.43
CA GLY A 60 -10.05 16.17 3.55
C GLY A 60 -9.16 16.17 2.29
N SER A 61 -8.56 15.04 1.94
CA SER A 61 -7.56 14.97 0.89
C SER A 61 -8.02 14.14 -0.31
N ASN A 62 -7.54 14.48 -1.48
CA ASN A 62 -7.75 13.70 -2.69
C ASN A 62 -6.82 12.48 -2.69
N PHE A 63 -7.38 11.27 -2.61
CA PHE A 63 -6.62 10.03 -2.63
C PHE A 63 -5.71 9.92 -3.86
N GLU A 64 -6.16 10.36 -5.01
CA GLU A 64 -5.40 10.34 -6.24
C GLU A 64 -4.09 11.15 -6.16
N ALA A 65 -4.06 12.19 -5.32
CA ALA A 65 -2.83 12.95 -5.08
C ALA A 65 -1.78 12.12 -4.32
N PHE A 66 -2.20 11.19 -3.50
CA PHE A 66 -1.33 10.34 -2.68
C PHE A 66 -1.13 8.95 -3.28
N SER A 67 -2.16 8.39 -3.91
CA SER A 67 -2.02 7.12 -4.61
C SER A 67 -1.18 7.29 -5.86
N LYS A 68 -0.17 6.48 -5.96
CA LYS A 68 0.65 6.30 -7.15
C LYS A 68 0.24 5.03 -7.93
N GLY A 69 -0.91 4.47 -7.56
CA GLY A 69 -1.58 3.40 -8.27
C GLY A 69 -1.33 2.00 -7.72
N TYR A 70 -2.07 1.07 -8.33
CA TYR A 70 -1.98 -0.36 -8.10
C TYR A 70 -2.28 -0.80 -6.66
N ASN A 71 -2.88 0.07 -5.82
CA ASN A 71 -3.34 -0.34 -4.52
C ASN A 71 -4.65 -1.12 -4.66
N VAL A 72 -4.83 -2.12 -3.81
CA VAL A 72 -6.08 -2.85 -3.65
C VAL A 72 -6.65 -2.57 -2.28
N TYR A 73 -7.90 -2.13 -2.20
CA TYR A 73 -8.53 -1.74 -0.95
C TYR A 73 -10.02 -2.04 -0.95
N GLN A 74 -10.59 -2.24 0.21
CA GLN A 74 -12.01 -2.60 0.32
C GLN A 74 -12.92 -1.39 0.12
N ARG A 75 -12.67 -0.30 0.83
CA ARG A 75 -13.50 0.91 0.76
C ARG A 75 -12.71 2.14 1.12
N VAL A 76 -12.97 3.21 0.42
CA VAL A 76 -12.53 4.57 0.79
C VAL A 76 -13.74 5.49 0.88
N THR A 77 -13.65 6.50 1.73
CA THR A 77 -14.75 7.46 1.94
C THR A 77 -14.26 8.86 1.62
N GLY A 78 -15.00 9.57 0.76
CA GLY A 78 -14.79 10.98 0.48
C GLY A 78 -13.55 11.33 -0.35
N ILE A 79 -12.98 10.37 -1.07
CA ILE A 79 -11.75 10.56 -1.86
C ILE A 79 -11.87 9.96 -3.25
N THR A 80 -11.18 10.60 -4.20
CA THR A 80 -11.07 10.13 -5.59
C THR A 80 -9.98 9.06 -5.67
N MET A 81 -10.27 7.99 -6.37
CA MET A 81 -9.36 6.85 -6.57
C MET A 81 -8.44 7.09 -7.76
N SER A 82 -7.21 6.63 -7.68
CA SER A 82 -6.35 6.52 -8.87
C SER A 82 -6.95 5.52 -9.87
N ALA A 83 -6.77 5.78 -11.16
CA ALA A 83 -7.33 4.95 -12.22
C ALA A 83 -6.84 3.48 -12.17
N SER A 84 -5.63 3.24 -11.69
CA SER A 84 -5.01 1.92 -11.55
C SER A 84 -5.27 1.24 -10.21
N ASP A 85 -5.91 1.92 -9.26
CA ASP A 85 -6.29 1.31 -7.98
C ASP A 85 -7.54 0.43 -8.15
N THR A 86 -7.65 -0.60 -7.34
CA THR A 86 -8.77 -1.53 -7.35
C THR A 86 -9.51 -1.50 -6.03
N ALA A 87 -10.78 -1.10 -6.06
CA ALA A 87 -11.68 -1.30 -4.93
C ALA A 87 -12.19 -2.74 -4.93
N TYR A 88 -12.11 -3.41 -3.79
CA TYR A 88 -12.63 -4.75 -3.60
C TYR A 88 -13.56 -4.80 -2.38
N PRO A 89 -14.87 -4.89 -2.59
CA PRO A 89 -15.85 -4.72 -1.52
C PRO A 89 -15.96 -5.92 -0.57
N ASN A 90 -15.52 -7.10 -1.01
CA ASN A 90 -15.65 -8.31 -0.21
C ASN A 90 -14.46 -8.53 0.72
N PRO A 91 -14.67 -9.20 1.87
CA PRO A 91 -13.56 -9.58 2.72
C PRO A 91 -12.58 -10.49 1.98
N VAL A 92 -11.31 -10.19 2.06
CA VAL A 92 -10.25 -11.10 1.58
C VAL A 92 -9.81 -11.94 2.77
N ASN A 93 -9.98 -13.25 2.66
CA ASN A 93 -9.53 -14.15 3.71
C ASN A 93 -8.03 -14.41 3.57
N GLY A 94 -7.29 -14.10 4.62
CA GLY A 94 -5.90 -14.49 4.74
C GLY A 94 -5.76 -15.94 5.18
N THR A 95 -4.70 -16.58 4.77
CA THR A 95 -4.32 -17.92 5.23
C THR A 95 -2.91 -17.88 5.81
N LEU A 96 -2.65 -18.71 6.79
CA LEU A 96 -1.29 -18.93 7.28
C LEU A 96 -0.54 -19.81 6.26
N ASN A 97 0.63 -19.35 5.84
CA ASN A 97 1.52 -20.20 5.06
C ASN A 97 2.29 -21.17 5.99
N GLU A 98 3.09 -22.05 5.40
CA GLU A 98 3.92 -23.04 6.11
C GLU A 98 4.92 -22.44 7.12
N LYS A 99 5.24 -21.15 6.99
CA LYS A 99 6.12 -20.41 7.91
C LYS A 99 5.33 -19.65 8.99
N GLY A 100 4.02 -19.82 9.06
CA GLY A 100 3.18 -19.13 10.01
C GLY A 100 2.95 -17.64 9.69
N VAL A 101 3.20 -17.22 8.46
CA VAL A 101 2.97 -15.84 8.01
C VAL A 101 1.59 -15.77 7.35
N TYR A 102 0.80 -14.77 7.71
CA TYR A 102 -0.48 -14.52 7.05
C TYR A 102 -0.23 -13.99 5.64
N VAL A 103 -0.86 -14.62 4.68
CA VAL A 103 -0.80 -14.25 3.26
C VAL A 103 -2.19 -14.07 2.69
N TRP A 104 -2.36 -13.09 1.82
CA TRP A 104 -3.59 -12.84 1.08
C TRP A 104 -3.32 -13.01 -0.40
N ASP A 105 -4.00 -13.95 -1.02
CA ASP A 105 -3.88 -14.24 -2.43
C ASP A 105 -4.88 -13.38 -3.22
N LEU A 106 -4.36 -12.42 -3.97
CA LEU A 106 -5.18 -11.56 -4.82
C LEU A 106 -5.82 -12.29 -6.00
N ASN A 107 -5.37 -13.50 -6.34
CA ASN A 107 -6.07 -14.30 -7.35
C ASN A 107 -7.51 -14.62 -6.95
N GLN A 108 -7.82 -14.61 -5.65
CA GLN A 108 -9.18 -14.78 -5.14
C GLN A 108 -10.07 -13.55 -5.41
N ILE A 109 -9.47 -12.41 -5.74
CA ILE A 109 -10.20 -11.16 -5.97
C ILE A 109 -10.79 -11.10 -7.39
N GLY A 110 -10.32 -11.93 -8.30
CA GLY A 110 -10.84 -12.02 -9.66
C GLY A 110 -10.17 -11.00 -10.60
N SER A 111 -10.61 -9.77 -10.64
CA SER A 111 -10.05 -8.78 -11.57
C SER A 111 -9.49 -7.57 -10.86
N VAL A 112 -8.18 -7.49 -10.73
CA VAL A 112 -7.48 -6.24 -10.42
C VAL A 112 -7.32 -5.41 -11.69
N LYS A 113 -7.37 -4.09 -11.56
CA LYS A 113 -7.22 -3.17 -12.71
C LYS A 113 -5.82 -3.17 -13.32
N GLY A 114 -4.83 -3.61 -12.56
CA GLY A 114 -3.45 -3.69 -13.03
C GLY A 114 -2.48 -4.16 -11.94
N TYR A 115 -1.26 -4.35 -12.36
CA TYR A 115 -0.15 -4.76 -11.51
C TYR A 115 0.97 -3.72 -11.60
N ALA A 116 1.62 -3.44 -10.48
CA ALA A 116 2.80 -2.59 -10.49
C ALA A 116 3.99 -3.29 -11.14
N THR A 117 4.92 -2.50 -11.65
CA THR A 117 6.27 -3.00 -11.96
C THR A 117 7.21 -2.67 -10.80
N LYS A 118 8.28 -3.45 -10.64
CA LYS A 118 9.34 -3.15 -9.67
C LYS A 118 9.86 -1.73 -9.88
N GLN A 119 10.09 -1.34 -11.14
CA GLN A 119 10.58 -0.01 -11.49
C GLN A 119 9.63 1.10 -11.06
N ALA A 120 8.33 0.95 -11.28
CA ALA A 120 7.34 1.95 -10.86
C ALA A 120 7.34 2.15 -9.33
N VAL A 121 7.49 1.07 -8.56
CA VAL A 121 7.58 1.16 -7.09
C VAL A 121 8.85 1.88 -6.65
N ILE A 122 9.99 1.57 -7.28
CA ILE A 122 11.28 2.24 -7.02
C ILE A 122 11.21 3.73 -7.34
N GLU A 123 10.63 4.11 -8.47
CA GLU A 123 10.49 5.52 -8.87
C GLU A 123 9.62 6.31 -7.87
N VAL A 124 8.53 5.71 -7.41
CA VAL A 124 7.70 6.33 -6.36
C VAL A 124 8.48 6.49 -5.06
N ALA A 125 9.25 5.47 -4.65
CA ALA A 125 10.08 5.55 -3.46
C ALA A 125 11.17 6.63 -3.57
N LYS A 126 11.87 6.70 -4.70
CA LYS A 126 12.89 7.74 -4.97
C LYS A 126 12.28 9.14 -4.96
N SER A 127 11.07 9.30 -5.45
CA SER A 127 10.39 10.59 -5.49
C SER A 127 9.87 11.08 -4.13
N PHE A 128 9.98 10.28 -3.05
CA PHE A 128 9.54 10.65 -1.71
C PHE A 128 10.48 11.69 -1.10
N ASN A 129 9.95 12.89 -0.87
CA ASN A 129 10.75 14.02 -0.39
C ASN A 129 9.92 14.91 0.56
N PRO A 130 9.89 14.59 1.85
CA PRO A 130 9.20 15.40 2.85
C PRO A 130 9.85 16.79 2.98
N VAL A 131 9.04 17.84 2.86
CA VAL A 131 9.52 19.22 2.92
C VAL A 131 10.26 19.55 4.23
N ALA A 132 9.89 18.91 5.32
CA ALA A 132 10.52 19.10 6.63
C ALA A 132 11.74 18.19 6.86
N SER A 133 12.16 17.41 5.87
CA SER A 133 13.33 16.54 6.03
C SER A 133 14.62 17.37 6.04
N PRO A 134 15.54 17.11 6.98
CA PRO A 134 16.87 17.68 6.94
C PRO A 134 17.77 17.00 5.88
N ILE A 135 17.31 15.90 5.30
CA ILE A 135 18.01 15.14 4.27
C ILE A 135 17.39 15.51 2.92
N ALA A 136 18.17 16.11 2.05
CA ALA A 136 17.76 16.33 0.67
C ALA A 136 17.61 14.96 -0.03
N ASP A 137 16.62 14.88 -0.92
CA ASP A 137 16.37 13.67 -1.74
C ASP A 137 16.26 12.38 -0.89
N LEU A 138 15.53 12.47 0.23
CA LEU A 138 15.39 11.36 1.19
C LEU A 138 14.97 10.05 0.53
N GLY A 139 14.11 10.10 -0.47
CA GLY A 139 13.67 8.90 -1.19
C GLY A 139 14.80 8.21 -1.96
N GLU A 140 15.66 8.99 -2.62
CA GLU A 140 16.85 8.48 -3.31
C GLU A 140 17.80 7.81 -2.31
N VAL A 141 18.14 8.52 -1.22
CA VAL A 141 19.00 8.01 -0.15
C VAL A 141 18.42 6.73 0.47
N PHE A 142 17.13 6.68 0.69
CA PHE A 142 16.46 5.50 1.20
C PHE A 142 16.58 4.30 0.26
N VAL A 143 16.32 4.49 -1.03
CA VAL A 143 16.42 3.42 -2.02
C VAL A 143 17.86 2.95 -2.19
N GLU A 144 18.84 3.86 -2.17
CA GLU A 144 20.25 3.50 -2.20
C GLU A 144 20.65 2.66 -0.98
N TRP A 145 20.18 3.06 0.19
CA TRP A 145 20.50 2.37 1.45
C TRP A 145 19.94 0.95 1.53
N ILE A 146 18.67 0.74 1.15
CA ILE A 146 18.04 -0.60 1.21
C ILE A 146 18.34 -1.46 -0.01
N GLY A 147 18.75 -0.86 -1.12
CA GLY A 147 18.98 -1.50 -2.41
C GLY A 147 17.70 -1.74 -3.21
N GLU A 148 17.77 -1.52 -4.52
CA GLU A 148 16.61 -1.68 -5.41
C GLU A 148 16.02 -3.10 -5.43
N ASP A 149 16.83 -4.12 -5.12
CA ASP A 149 16.38 -5.51 -5.10
C ASP A 149 15.37 -5.79 -3.99
N ALA A 150 15.43 -5.06 -2.89
CA ALA A 150 14.49 -5.20 -1.78
C ALA A 150 13.02 -4.96 -2.21
N PHE A 151 12.80 -4.08 -3.18
CA PHE A 151 11.44 -3.81 -3.71
C PHE A 151 10.86 -4.97 -4.53
N GLY A 152 11.72 -5.86 -5.01
CA GLY A 152 11.35 -7.05 -5.79
C GLY A 152 11.23 -8.33 -4.97
N ILE A 153 11.21 -8.25 -3.63
CA ILE A 153 11.14 -9.41 -2.74
C ILE A 153 9.85 -9.32 -1.92
N ASP A 154 9.16 -10.44 -1.76
CA ASP A 154 7.96 -10.52 -0.94
C ASP A 154 8.29 -10.84 0.53
N GLN A 155 7.29 -10.80 1.41
CA GLN A 155 7.46 -11.07 2.84
C GLN A 155 8.02 -12.46 3.19
N ARG A 156 8.03 -13.41 2.23
CA ARG A 156 8.61 -14.75 2.38
C ARG A 156 10.07 -14.81 1.97
N GLY A 157 10.61 -13.72 1.41
CA GLY A 157 11.92 -13.69 0.78
C GLY A 157 11.94 -14.23 -0.65
N VAL A 158 10.77 -14.36 -1.29
CA VAL A 158 10.64 -14.83 -2.67
C VAL A 158 10.68 -13.67 -3.63
N THR A 159 11.44 -13.82 -4.72
CA THR A 159 11.52 -12.82 -5.77
C THR A 159 10.17 -12.70 -6.50
N ARG A 160 9.65 -11.48 -6.60
CA ARG A 160 8.43 -11.14 -7.33
C ARG A 160 8.72 -11.09 -8.84
N ASN A 161 7.68 -11.27 -9.64
CA ASN A 161 7.76 -10.92 -11.05
C ASN A 161 7.91 -9.39 -11.20
N ALA A 162 9.08 -8.93 -11.63
CA ALA A 162 9.40 -7.50 -11.72
C ALA A 162 8.47 -6.69 -12.64
N ASN A 163 7.81 -7.35 -13.57
CA ASN A 163 6.89 -6.71 -14.53
C ASN A 163 5.42 -6.84 -14.12
N LYS A 164 5.12 -7.63 -13.08
CA LYS A 164 3.74 -7.93 -12.68
C LYS A 164 3.66 -8.25 -11.20
N MET A 165 3.92 -7.27 -10.35
CA MET A 165 3.86 -7.43 -8.89
C MET A 165 2.43 -7.26 -8.38
N GLN A 166 1.94 -8.21 -7.60
CA GLN A 166 0.68 -8.06 -6.89
C GLN A 166 0.77 -7.00 -5.79
N ALA A 167 -0.36 -6.36 -5.53
CA ALA A 167 -0.48 -5.46 -4.38
C ALA A 167 -0.28 -6.21 -3.06
N GLY A 168 0.40 -5.57 -2.13
CA GLY A 168 0.63 -6.12 -0.81
C GLY A 168 1.98 -6.79 -0.61
N ALA A 169 2.17 -7.34 0.57
CA ALA A 169 3.43 -7.92 1.01
C ALA A 169 3.67 -9.37 0.50
N TYR A 170 2.65 -9.99 -0.06
CA TYR A 170 2.69 -11.34 -0.62
C TYR A 170 2.43 -11.29 -2.13
N ASP A 171 3.20 -12.03 -2.91
CA ASP A 171 2.99 -12.15 -4.35
C ASP A 171 2.74 -13.62 -4.73
N ALA A 172 1.49 -13.94 -5.06
CA ALA A 172 1.11 -15.28 -5.52
C ALA A 172 1.37 -15.50 -7.01
N VAL A 173 1.68 -14.46 -7.76
CA VAL A 173 2.05 -14.59 -9.17
C VAL A 173 3.41 -15.25 -9.24
N LEU A 174 3.37 -16.57 -9.20
CA LEU A 174 4.56 -17.37 -9.38
C LEU A 174 5.22 -17.02 -10.71
N THR A 175 6.49 -16.76 -10.62
CA THR A 175 7.41 -16.71 -11.74
C THR A 175 7.25 -17.98 -12.58
N ASN A 176 6.68 -17.86 -13.74
CA ASN A 176 6.94 -18.78 -14.85
C ASN A 176 7.94 -18.12 -15.79
#